data_2f6523d454e7c61083d40491002a950d
#
_entry.id   2f6523d454e7c61083d40491002a950d
#
_cell.length_a   1.000
_cell.length_b   1.000
_cell.length_c   1.000
_cell.angle_alpha   90.00
_cell.angle_beta   90.00
_cell.angle_gamma   90.00
#
_symmetry.space_group_name_H-M   'P 1'
#
loop_
_entity.id
_entity.type
_entity.pdbx_description
1 polymer ?
#
loop_
_entity_poly.entity_id
_entity_poly.type
_entity_poly.pdbx_seq_one_letter_code
_entity_poly.pdbx_strand_id
1 'polypeptide(L)'
;MKRAIILFWKGLTGIIAATANWFTMVLGMHDESKYGKFIRRVVGGSFALIMLLLAGSALSSCINHIYYRYLADGYNNCSGYVGQYLSRNATYYSQEYQTDGYVETRDGKKTIKGIHWIAKPLGDDSLVCYSNGDARGYFNMLTGELAIKPQYKHAWVFSDGLASVDDNGWIKFIDVKGNVAIDPKIPYIAGAEGYVFHNGHCVLHSNHRNKFGMIDKHGNWVMKAEYDRIQPVDTFWIASKGGKQCVISKNMTVVLPFIDAVLWVSDNGISAEMADHTLRKYDLQGNIVDTFLISSVENMIYETDELRYLKTSNGDDEGNLIGETEDLNPSPVHKTARCKRYEAASGWYGLMSPDGKVLTNPNYSDIIAIGYDLYLCKNGSMSGEVLNGKGLSCCQSSI
;
A
#
# COMPACT_ATOMS: atom_id res chain seq x y z
N MET A 1 -31.26 51.71 -1.26
CA MET A 1 -29.97 51.08 -0.91
C MET A 1 -29.30 51.73 0.31
N LYS A 2 -28.93 53.02 0.32
CA LYS A 2 -28.26 53.66 1.48
C LYS A 2 -28.99 53.53 2.80
N ARG A 3 -30.33 53.69 2.86
CA ARG A 3 -31.13 53.55 4.13
C ARG A 3 -31.09 52.09 4.66
N ALA A 4 -31.13 51.06 3.81
CA ALA A 4 -31.05 49.68 4.20
C ALA A 4 -29.67 49.33 4.80
N ILE A 5 -28.62 49.84 4.19
CA ILE A 5 -27.22 49.69 4.68
C ILE A 5 -27.07 50.33 6.06
N ILE A 6 -27.60 51.54 6.28
CA ILE A 6 -27.54 52.23 7.55
C ILE A 6 -28.31 51.46 8.64
N LEU A 7 -29.49 50.90 8.32
CA LEU A 7 -30.29 50.09 9.25
C LEU A 7 -29.58 48.78 9.60
N PHE A 8 -28.98 48.14 8.62
CA PHE A 8 -28.18 46.95 8.82
C PHE A 8 -27.01 47.22 9.79
N TRP A 9 -26.23 48.29 9.54
CA TRP A 9 -25.10 48.64 10.42
C TRP A 9 -25.52 49.01 11.84
N LYS A 10 -26.66 49.73 11.99
CA LYS A 10 -27.23 50.03 13.31
C LYS A 10 -27.67 48.78 14.05
N GLY A 11 -28.30 47.83 13.34
CA GLY A 11 -28.67 46.52 13.91
C GLY A 11 -27.44 45.71 14.37
N LEU A 12 -26.45 45.65 13.51
CA LEU A 12 -25.21 44.92 13.79
C LEU A 12 -24.46 45.50 15.01
N THR A 13 -24.29 46.83 15.06
CA THR A 13 -23.65 47.49 16.20
C THR A 13 -24.46 47.34 17.50
N GLY A 14 -25.78 47.27 17.42
CA GLY A 14 -26.66 47.00 18.54
C GLY A 14 -26.48 45.59 19.13
N ILE A 15 -26.38 44.59 18.22
CA ILE A 15 -26.12 43.20 18.64
C ILE A 15 -24.74 43.07 19.28
N ILE A 16 -23.71 43.67 18.69
CA ILE A 16 -22.34 43.65 19.21
C ILE A 16 -22.33 44.27 20.65
N ALA A 17 -22.96 45.43 20.82
CA ALA A 17 -23.03 46.09 22.10
C ALA A 17 -23.79 45.29 23.17
N ALA A 18 -24.92 44.68 22.79
CA ALA A 18 -25.72 43.82 23.67
C ALA A 18 -24.93 42.59 24.12
N THR A 19 -24.27 41.91 23.21
CA THR A 19 -23.41 40.73 23.48
C THR A 19 -22.24 41.08 24.39
N ALA A 20 -21.57 42.20 24.11
CA ALA A 20 -20.46 42.70 24.92
C ALA A 20 -20.92 43.05 26.36
N ASN A 21 -22.06 43.72 26.50
CA ASN A 21 -22.61 44.08 27.82
C ASN A 21 -23.07 42.82 28.60
N TRP A 22 -23.74 41.86 27.93
CA TRP A 22 -24.14 40.62 28.57
C TRP A 22 -22.93 39.85 29.11
N PHE A 23 -21.89 39.71 28.34
CA PHE A 23 -20.69 38.97 28.74
C PHE A 23 -19.96 39.62 29.92
N THR A 24 -19.80 40.95 29.89
CA THR A 24 -19.15 41.67 30.99
C THR A 24 -19.99 41.66 32.27
N MET A 25 -21.34 41.60 32.14
CA MET A 25 -22.25 41.43 33.27
C MET A 25 -22.13 40.05 33.91
N VAL A 26 -22.04 38.99 33.08
CA VAL A 26 -21.83 37.61 33.56
C VAL A 26 -20.47 37.47 34.28
N LEU A 27 -19.45 38.19 33.84
CA LEU A 27 -18.14 38.21 34.52
C LEU A 27 -18.10 39.09 35.79
N GLY A 28 -19.22 39.69 36.19
CA GLY A 28 -19.27 40.52 37.41
C GLY A 28 -18.48 41.83 37.32
N MET A 29 -18.24 42.34 36.12
CA MET A 29 -17.45 43.56 35.90
C MET A 29 -18.30 44.83 36.14
N HIS A 30 -18.49 45.22 37.37
CA HIS A 30 -19.37 46.35 37.77
C HIS A 30 -18.62 47.63 38.15
N ASP A 31 -17.31 47.72 37.96
CA ASP A 31 -16.52 48.91 38.25
C ASP A 31 -16.95 50.10 37.39
N GLU A 32 -17.46 51.13 38.00
CA GLU A 32 -17.94 52.37 37.36
C GLU A 32 -16.84 53.45 37.18
N SER A 33 -15.61 53.17 37.61
CA SER A 33 -14.47 54.03 37.35
C SER A 33 -14.20 54.20 35.84
N LYS A 34 -13.49 55.26 35.46
CA LYS A 34 -13.08 55.45 34.08
C LYS A 34 -12.26 54.28 33.54
N TYR A 35 -11.42 53.68 34.39
CA TYR A 35 -10.59 52.54 34.07
C TYR A 35 -11.42 51.26 33.95
N GLY A 36 -12.34 51.00 34.87
CA GLY A 36 -13.25 49.89 34.84
C GLY A 36 -14.14 49.90 33.58
N LYS A 37 -14.67 51.07 33.22
CA LYS A 37 -15.42 51.24 31.95
C LYS A 37 -14.58 50.96 30.70
N PHE A 38 -13.31 51.32 30.70
CA PHE A 38 -12.38 51.04 29.61
C PHE A 38 -12.14 49.53 29.47
N ILE A 39 -11.77 48.86 30.58
CA ILE A 39 -11.52 47.40 30.59
C ILE A 39 -12.78 46.66 30.13
N ARG A 40 -13.96 47.01 30.64
CA ARG A 40 -15.24 46.41 30.23
C ARG A 40 -15.50 46.53 28.70
N ARG A 41 -15.20 47.70 28.11
CA ARG A 41 -15.31 47.88 26.63
C ARG A 41 -14.34 47.01 25.87
N VAL A 42 -13.10 46.89 26.34
CA VAL A 42 -12.07 46.08 25.69
C VAL A 42 -12.45 44.59 25.77
N VAL A 43 -12.73 44.08 26.97
CA VAL A 43 -13.06 42.65 27.16
C VAL A 43 -14.36 42.27 26.46
N GLY A 44 -15.42 43.08 26.62
CA GLY A 44 -16.69 42.83 25.98
C GLY A 44 -16.62 42.95 24.46
N GLY A 45 -15.86 43.93 23.95
CA GLY A 45 -15.63 44.10 22.52
C GLY A 45 -14.84 42.96 21.90
N SER A 46 -13.81 42.48 22.58
CA SER A 46 -13.04 41.29 22.12
C SER A 46 -13.91 40.05 22.10
N PHE A 47 -14.70 39.80 23.13
CA PHE A 47 -15.64 38.69 23.15
C PHE A 47 -16.68 38.77 22.04
N ALA A 48 -17.29 39.93 21.83
CA ALA A 48 -18.26 40.13 20.75
C ALA A 48 -17.65 39.91 19.38
N LEU A 49 -16.38 40.32 19.16
CA LEU A 49 -15.64 40.07 17.93
C LEU A 49 -15.39 38.57 17.71
N ILE A 50 -14.97 37.84 18.74
CA ILE A 50 -14.77 36.39 18.67
C ILE A 50 -16.09 35.68 18.31
N MET A 51 -17.19 36.07 18.97
CA MET A 51 -18.51 35.47 18.68
C MET A 51 -18.97 35.78 17.24
N LEU A 52 -18.69 36.95 16.73
CA LEU A 52 -18.96 37.29 15.32
C LEU A 52 -18.14 36.46 14.35
N LEU A 53 -16.86 36.24 14.63
CA LEU A 53 -15.99 35.42 13.79
C LEU A 53 -16.47 33.95 13.80
N LEU A 54 -16.84 33.42 14.97
CA LEU A 54 -17.39 32.05 15.07
C LEU A 54 -18.73 31.92 14.36
N ALA A 55 -19.64 32.90 14.53
CA ALA A 55 -20.92 32.92 13.82
C ALA A 55 -20.74 33.03 12.29
N GLY A 56 -19.80 33.88 11.85
CA GLY A 56 -19.44 34.02 10.44
C GLY A 56 -18.87 32.74 9.85
N SER A 57 -18.01 32.05 10.58
CA SER A 57 -17.46 30.75 10.18
C SER A 57 -18.55 29.68 10.09
N ALA A 58 -19.42 29.58 11.11
CA ALA A 58 -20.54 28.65 11.08
C ALA A 58 -21.51 28.94 9.94
N LEU A 59 -21.84 30.20 9.69
CA LEU A 59 -22.70 30.60 8.60
C LEU A 59 -22.08 30.29 7.23
N SER A 60 -20.79 30.56 7.04
CA SER A 60 -20.05 30.20 5.84
C SER A 60 -20.06 28.69 5.60
N SER A 61 -19.83 27.89 6.64
CA SER A 61 -19.91 26.44 6.56
C SER A 61 -21.32 25.96 6.16
N CYS A 62 -22.38 26.53 6.77
CA CYS A 62 -23.76 26.21 6.38
C CYS A 62 -24.06 26.61 4.94
N ILE A 63 -23.63 27.80 4.49
CA ILE A 63 -23.85 28.28 3.12
C ILE A 63 -23.12 27.36 2.12
N ASN A 64 -21.86 27.01 2.42
CA ASN A 64 -21.10 26.10 1.58
C ASN A 64 -21.77 24.72 1.51
N HIS A 65 -22.21 24.17 2.66
CA HIS A 65 -22.90 22.90 2.69
C HIS A 65 -24.20 22.92 1.86
N ILE A 66 -25.01 23.96 1.99
CA ILE A 66 -26.25 24.14 1.20
C ILE A 66 -25.90 24.31 -0.29
N TYR A 67 -24.92 25.14 -0.61
CA TYR A 67 -24.49 25.39 -1.98
C TYR A 67 -24.03 24.09 -2.66
N TYR A 68 -23.08 23.36 -2.06
CA TYR A 68 -22.55 22.13 -2.63
C TYR A 68 -23.56 20.99 -2.68
N ARG A 69 -24.49 20.93 -1.73
CA ARG A 69 -25.47 19.87 -1.67
C ARG A 69 -26.67 20.07 -2.59
N TYR A 70 -27.10 21.31 -2.83
CA TYR A 70 -28.38 21.60 -3.48
C TYR A 70 -28.28 22.50 -4.70
N LEU A 71 -27.27 23.33 -4.82
CA LEU A 71 -27.20 24.37 -5.85
C LEU A 71 -26.07 24.13 -6.85
N ALA A 72 -24.97 23.49 -6.43
CA ALA A 72 -23.86 23.22 -7.35
C ALA A 72 -24.23 22.04 -8.24
N ASP A 73 -24.01 22.17 -9.54
CA ASP A 73 -24.07 21.06 -10.47
C ASP A 73 -22.94 20.07 -10.15
N GLY A 74 -23.29 18.79 -9.99
CA GLY A 74 -22.34 17.72 -9.65
C GLY A 74 -21.21 17.51 -10.68
N TYR A 75 -21.31 18.14 -11.83
CA TYR A 75 -20.28 18.20 -12.89
C TYR A 75 -19.26 19.31 -12.72
N ASN A 76 -19.54 20.29 -11.89
CA ASN A 76 -18.60 21.38 -11.66
C ASN A 76 -17.60 20.99 -10.59
N ASN A 77 -16.31 21.08 -10.89
CA ASN A 77 -15.23 20.97 -9.91
C ASN A 77 -15.39 21.89 -8.69
N CYS A 78 -16.28 22.86 -8.78
CA CYS A 78 -16.65 23.77 -7.69
C CYS A 78 -17.59 23.14 -6.65
N SER A 79 -18.22 21.99 -6.94
CA SER A 79 -19.12 21.31 -5.99
C SER A 79 -18.38 20.51 -4.93
N GLY A 80 -17.10 20.22 -5.14
CA GLY A 80 -16.32 19.33 -4.29
C GLY A 80 -16.64 17.84 -4.47
N TYR A 81 -17.67 17.48 -5.27
CA TYR A 81 -17.97 16.09 -5.61
C TYR A 81 -17.14 15.61 -6.80
N VAL A 82 -16.58 14.42 -6.67
CA VAL A 82 -15.88 13.71 -7.74
C VAL A 82 -16.77 12.59 -8.23
N GLY A 83 -17.09 12.60 -9.53
CA GLY A 83 -17.87 11.56 -10.18
C GLY A 83 -16.98 10.38 -10.59
N GLN A 84 -17.30 9.21 -10.10
CA GLN A 84 -16.72 7.94 -10.55
C GLN A 84 -17.71 7.24 -11.48
N TYR A 85 -17.33 7.12 -12.75
CA TYR A 85 -18.12 6.39 -13.74
C TYR A 85 -18.19 4.89 -13.36
N LEU A 86 -19.38 4.37 -13.26
CA LEU A 86 -19.63 2.95 -12.98
C LEU A 86 -20.07 2.23 -14.24
N SER A 87 -21.02 2.80 -14.96
CA SER A 87 -21.56 2.28 -16.23
C SER A 87 -22.20 3.39 -17.04
N ARG A 88 -22.68 3.07 -18.24
CA ARG A 88 -23.45 4.01 -19.08
C ARG A 88 -24.67 4.62 -18.37
N ASN A 89 -25.24 3.94 -17.39
CA ASN A 89 -26.48 4.34 -16.73
C ASN A 89 -26.30 4.80 -15.29
N ALA A 90 -25.10 4.67 -14.70
CA ALA A 90 -24.87 5.02 -13.31
C ALA A 90 -23.50 5.64 -13.06
N THR A 91 -23.48 6.68 -12.26
CA THR A 91 -22.26 7.36 -11.78
C THR A 91 -22.34 7.48 -10.26
N TYR A 92 -21.26 7.14 -9.57
CA TYR A 92 -21.12 7.38 -8.15
C TYR A 92 -20.42 8.73 -7.94
N TYR A 93 -21.00 9.55 -7.08
CA TYR A 93 -20.46 10.83 -6.68
C TYR A 93 -20.01 10.77 -5.21
N SER A 94 -18.81 11.17 -4.95
CA SER A 94 -18.25 11.30 -3.60
C SER A 94 -17.52 12.63 -3.46
N GLN A 95 -17.44 13.11 -2.24
CA GLN A 95 -16.63 14.27 -1.87
C GLN A 95 -15.54 13.79 -0.92
N GLU A 96 -14.34 14.30 -1.07
CA GLU A 96 -13.22 13.95 -0.21
C GLU A 96 -13.55 14.25 1.26
N TYR A 97 -13.29 13.28 2.14
CA TYR A 97 -13.59 13.35 3.58
C TYR A 97 -15.07 13.52 3.96
N GLN A 98 -16.00 13.36 3.03
CA GLN A 98 -17.43 13.41 3.30
C GLN A 98 -18.05 12.01 3.23
N THR A 99 -19.14 11.83 3.99
CA THR A 99 -19.85 10.57 4.12
C THR A 99 -21.26 10.60 3.48
N ASP A 100 -21.47 11.52 2.56
CA ASP A 100 -22.77 11.76 1.91
C ASP A 100 -22.75 11.46 0.40
N GLY A 101 -21.87 10.55 -0.04
CA GLY A 101 -21.84 10.08 -1.42
C GLY A 101 -23.20 9.57 -1.91
N TYR A 102 -23.41 9.60 -3.20
CA TYR A 102 -24.65 9.14 -3.82
C TYR A 102 -24.42 8.50 -5.19
N VAL A 103 -25.35 7.66 -5.62
CA VAL A 103 -25.43 7.15 -6.99
C VAL A 103 -26.48 7.91 -7.75
N GLU A 104 -26.11 8.36 -8.95
CA GLU A 104 -27.02 9.03 -9.89
C GLU A 104 -27.12 8.22 -11.17
N THR A 105 -28.35 8.04 -11.62
CA THR A 105 -28.64 7.37 -12.89
C THR A 105 -28.57 8.38 -14.05
N ARG A 106 -28.49 7.88 -15.26
CA ARG A 106 -28.34 8.70 -16.48
C ARG A 106 -29.43 9.78 -16.66
N ASP A 107 -30.61 9.55 -16.12
CA ASP A 107 -31.74 10.50 -16.12
C ASP A 107 -31.67 11.54 -14.99
N GLY A 108 -30.56 11.59 -14.25
CA GLY A 108 -30.33 12.54 -13.16
C GLY A 108 -31.01 12.16 -11.84
N LYS A 109 -31.54 10.93 -11.72
CA LYS A 109 -32.18 10.47 -10.49
C LYS A 109 -31.13 9.97 -9.50
N LYS A 110 -31.11 10.53 -8.28
CA LYS A 110 -30.30 10.03 -7.18
C LYS A 110 -31.02 8.84 -6.50
N THR A 111 -30.48 7.63 -6.72
CA THR A 111 -31.11 6.38 -6.30
C THR A 111 -30.67 5.94 -4.92
N ILE A 112 -29.40 6.17 -4.56
CA ILE A 112 -28.83 5.80 -3.27
C ILE A 112 -28.10 7.02 -2.73
N LYS A 113 -28.25 7.30 -1.45
CA LYS A 113 -27.67 8.47 -0.77
C LYS A 113 -27.02 8.06 0.55
N GLY A 114 -26.14 8.91 1.09
CA GLY A 114 -25.44 8.66 2.35
C GLY A 114 -24.42 7.54 2.23
N ILE A 115 -23.75 7.44 1.11
CA ILE A 115 -22.71 6.44 0.87
C ILE A 115 -21.39 6.93 1.45
N HIS A 116 -20.82 6.16 2.37
CA HIS A 116 -19.51 6.45 2.93
C HIS A 116 -18.39 5.96 2.02
N TRP A 117 -18.52 4.78 1.44
CA TRP A 117 -17.58 4.21 0.49
C TRP A 117 -18.25 3.13 -0.37
N ILE A 118 -17.59 2.83 -1.50
CA ILE A 118 -17.95 1.73 -2.38
C ILE A 118 -16.75 0.82 -2.64
N ALA A 119 -17.03 -0.45 -2.94
CA ALA A 119 -16.07 -1.41 -3.46
C ALA A 119 -16.68 -2.13 -4.66
N LYS A 120 -16.01 -2.02 -5.81
CA LYS A 120 -16.46 -2.65 -7.06
C LYS A 120 -16.35 -4.17 -6.99
N PRO A 121 -17.23 -4.90 -7.66
CA PRO A 121 -17.14 -6.34 -7.79
C PRO A 121 -15.92 -6.75 -8.61
N LEU A 122 -15.55 -8.01 -8.53
CA LEU A 122 -14.49 -8.59 -9.35
C LEU A 122 -15.10 -9.32 -10.56
N GLY A 123 -14.30 -9.43 -11.64
CA GLY A 123 -14.73 -10.10 -12.86
C GLY A 123 -15.93 -9.42 -13.53
N ASP A 124 -16.89 -10.23 -13.97
CA ASP A 124 -18.09 -9.79 -14.69
C ASP A 124 -19.31 -9.50 -13.77
N ASP A 125 -19.11 -9.53 -12.46
CA ASP A 125 -20.17 -9.22 -11.50
C ASP A 125 -20.56 -7.73 -11.54
N SER A 126 -21.82 -7.44 -11.27
CA SER A 126 -22.37 -6.08 -11.39
C SER A 126 -22.79 -5.44 -10.07
N LEU A 127 -22.74 -6.17 -8.95
CA LEU A 127 -23.18 -5.68 -7.66
C LEU A 127 -22.01 -5.06 -6.87
N VAL A 128 -22.05 -3.74 -6.71
CA VAL A 128 -21.11 -2.96 -5.96
C VAL A 128 -21.46 -3.02 -4.48
N CYS A 129 -20.51 -3.39 -3.64
CA CYS A 129 -20.64 -3.29 -2.19
C CYS A 129 -20.53 -1.82 -1.77
N TYR A 130 -21.39 -1.38 -0.86
CA TYR A 130 -21.32 -0.04 -0.29
C TYR A 130 -21.61 -0.03 1.20
N SER A 131 -21.16 1.00 1.89
CA SER A 131 -21.47 1.26 3.29
C SER A 131 -22.20 2.59 3.44
N ASN A 132 -23.19 2.62 4.35
CA ASN A 132 -23.83 3.85 4.81
C ASN A 132 -23.29 4.32 6.18
N GLY A 133 -22.18 3.73 6.66
CA GLY A 133 -21.60 3.98 7.96
C GLY A 133 -21.97 2.93 8.99
N ASP A 134 -23.24 2.54 9.07
CA ASP A 134 -23.75 1.57 10.05
C ASP A 134 -23.67 0.14 9.53
N ALA A 135 -24.02 -0.06 8.26
CA ALA A 135 -24.12 -1.36 7.64
C ALA A 135 -23.64 -1.32 6.17
N ARG A 136 -23.45 -2.52 5.61
CA ARG A 136 -23.08 -2.73 4.21
C ARG A 136 -24.23 -3.38 3.45
N GLY A 137 -24.37 -2.98 2.19
CA GLY A 137 -25.33 -3.49 1.24
C GLY A 137 -24.77 -3.47 -0.18
N TYR A 138 -25.62 -3.70 -1.17
CA TYR A 138 -25.19 -3.77 -2.55
C TYR A 138 -26.15 -3.04 -3.48
N PHE A 139 -25.60 -2.40 -4.50
CA PHE A 139 -26.36 -1.83 -5.60
C PHE A 139 -25.80 -2.30 -6.94
N ASN A 140 -26.64 -2.30 -7.95
CA ASN A 140 -26.26 -2.71 -9.28
C ASN A 140 -25.60 -1.54 -10.03
N MET A 141 -24.32 -1.69 -10.41
CA MET A 141 -23.57 -0.65 -11.12
C MET A 141 -24.05 -0.41 -12.55
N LEU A 142 -24.77 -1.36 -13.15
CA LEU A 142 -25.30 -1.22 -14.50
C LEU A 142 -26.58 -0.40 -14.55
N THR A 143 -27.41 -0.44 -13.50
CA THR A 143 -28.68 0.26 -13.42
C THR A 143 -28.66 1.44 -12.44
N GLY A 144 -27.73 1.46 -11.49
CA GLY A 144 -27.70 2.41 -10.39
C GLY A 144 -28.75 2.15 -9.30
N GLU A 145 -29.45 1.02 -9.33
CA GLU A 145 -30.53 0.72 -8.39
C GLU A 145 -30.05 -0.12 -7.22
N LEU A 146 -30.72 0.05 -6.08
CA LEU A 146 -30.48 -0.74 -4.89
C LEU A 146 -30.82 -2.22 -5.15
N ALA A 147 -29.87 -3.12 -4.91
CA ALA A 147 -30.07 -4.57 -5.05
C ALA A 147 -30.30 -5.23 -3.69
N ILE A 148 -29.44 -4.99 -2.72
CA ILE A 148 -29.53 -5.55 -1.37
C ILE A 148 -29.36 -4.42 -0.37
N LYS A 149 -30.36 -4.23 0.51
CA LYS A 149 -30.36 -3.17 1.52
C LYS A 149 -29.16 -3.33 2.48
N PRO A 150 -28.60 -2.23 2.99
CA PRO A 150 -27.59 -2.30 4.05
C PRO A 150 -28.14 -3.00 5.28
N GLN A 151 -27.58 -4.16 5.60
CA GLN A 151 -27.98 -4.97 6.74
C GLN A 151 -26.84 -5.78 7.36
N TYR A 152 -25.70 -5.86 6.69
CA TYR A 152 -24.55 -6.64 7.15
C TYR A 152 -23.52 -5.74 7.81
N LYS A 153 -23.01 -6.15 8.96
CA LYS A 153 -21.93 -5.44 9.65
C LYS A 153 -20.63 -5.48 8.83
N HIS A 154 -20.33 -6.64 8.26
CA HIS A 154 -19.23 -6.83 7.30
C HIS A 154 -19.78 -7.53 6.06
N ALA A 155 -19.32 -7.12 4.91
CA ALA A 155 -19.65 -7.71 3.63
C ALA A 155 -18.49 -7.42 2.65
N TRP A 156 -18.26 -8.34 1.73
CA TRP A 156 -17.17 -8.27 0.75
C TRP A 156 -17.74 -8.09 -0.65
N VAL A 157 -16.88 -7.87 -1.61
CA VAL A 157 -17.27 -7.68 -3.00
C VAL A 157 -17.83 -8.96 -3.61
N PHE A 158 -18.73 -8.81 -4.57
CA PHE A 158 -19.15 -9.92 -5.41
C PHE A 158 -17.99 -10.36 -6.30
N SER A 159 -17.83 -11.67 -6.41
CA SER A 159 -16.90 -12.30 -7.32
C SER A 159 -17.41 -13.70 -7.64
N ASP A 160 -17.36 -14.10 -8.90
CA ASP A 160 -17.89 -15.39 -9.40
C ASP A 160 -19.39 -15.61 -9.07
N GLY A 161 -20.18 -14.52 -8.95
CA GLY A 161 -21.61 -14.54 -8.65
C GLY A 161 -21.96 -14.69 -7.17
N LEU A 162 -20.98 -14.67 -6.27
CA LEU A 162 -21.17 -14.82 -4.83
C LEU A 162 -20.45 -13.68 -4.06
N ALA A 163 -21.03 -13.29 -2.93
CA ALA A 163 -20.37 -12.39 -1.98
C ALA A 163 -20.47 -12.97 -0.57
N SER A 164 -19.38 -12.88 0.18
CA SER A 164 -19.42 -13.21 1.60
C SER A 164 -19.98 -12.07 2.43
N VAL A 165 -20.68 -12.42 3.50
CA VAL A 165 -21.27 -11.52 4.47
C VAL A 165 -21.08 -12.07 5.89
N ASP A 166 -20.95 -11.17 6.84
CA ASP A 166 -21.02 -11.49 8.28
C ASP A 166 -22.47 -11.46 8.72
N ASP A 167 -23.03 -12.64 8.95
CA ASP A 167 -24.36 -12.81 9.53
C ASP A 167 -24.23 -13.22 11.00
N ASN A 168 -24.31 -12.23 11.88
CA ASN A 168 -24.23 -12.38 13.33
C ASN A 168 -22.97 -13.14 13.82
N GLY A 169 -21.82 -12.80 13.24
CA GLY A 169 -20.52 -13.39 13.58
C GLY A 169 -20.20 -14.69 12.85
N TRP A 170 -21.02 -15.07 11.84
CA TRP A 170 -20.77 -16.23 10.98
C TRP A 170 -20.62 -15.80 9.53
N ILE A 171 -19.63 -16.33 8.85
CA ILE A 171 -19.48 -16.11 7.41
C ILE A 171 -20.50 -16.93 6.65
N LYS A 172 -21.25 -16.26 5.78
CA LYS A 172 -22.14 -16.85 4.78
C LYS A 172 -21.82 -16.27 3.41
N PHE A 173 -22.13 -17.02 2.38
CA PHE A 173 -22.06 -16.52 1.01
C PHE A 173 -23.47 -16.35 0.46
N ILE A 174 -23.72 -15.20 -0.15
CA ILE A 174 -25.00 -14.84 -0.72
C ILE A 174 -24.92 -14.77 -2.25
N ASP A 175 -26.03 -15.09 -2.90
CA ASP A 175 -26.23 -14.88 -4.32
C ASP A 175 -26.57 -13.41 -4.65
N VAL A 176 -26.70 -13.09 -5.92
CA VAL A 176 -27.05 -11.73 -6.40
C VAL A 176 -28.43 -11.25 -5.96
N LYS A 177 -29.27 -12.13 -5.44
CA LYS A 177 -30.60 -11.79 -4.87
C LYS A 177 -30.55 -11.60 -3.35
N GLY A 178 -29.39 -11.86 -2.73
CA GLY A 178 -29.22 -11.80 -1.28
C GLY A 178 -29.61 -13.07 -0.54
N ASN A 179 -29.92 -14.18 -1.24
CA ASN A 179 -30.18 -15.46 -0.60
C ASN A 179 -28.89 -16.14 -0.18
N VAL A 180 -28.88 -16.82 0.96
CA VAL A 180 -27.73 -17.62 1.38
C VAL A 180 -27.56 -18.82 0.44
N ALA A 181 -26.44 -18.82 -0.29
CA ALA A 181 -26.07 -19.88 -1.21
C ALA A 181 -25.17 -20.93 -0.53
N ILE A 182 -24.23 -20.47 0.34
CA ILE A 182 -23.28 -21.33 1.06
C ILE A 182 -23.23 -20.88 2.53
N ASP A 183 -23.32 -21.84 3.44
CA ASP A 183 -23.10 -21.66 4.89
C ASP A 183 -21.98 -22.61 5.35
N PRO A 184 -20.71 -22.18 5.32
CA PRO A 184 -19.59 -23.06 5.63
C PRO A 184 -19.42 -23.33 7.13
N LYS A 185 -20.27 -22.77 7.99
CA LYS A 185 -20.20 -22.87 9.45
C LYS A 185 -18.86 -22.37 10.02
N ILE A 186 -18.34 -21.30 9.45
CA ILE A 186 -17.08 -20.67 9.86
C ILE A 186 -17.39 -19.33 10.52
N PRO A 187 -16.86 -19.05 11.72
CA PRO A 187 -17.03 -17.77 12.38
C PRO A 187 -16.25 -16.68 11.64
N TYR A 188 -16.78 -15.46 11.70
CA TYR A 188 -16.06 -14.28 11.26
C TYR A 188 -14.82 -14.03 12.14
N ILE A 189 -13.68 -13.78 11.51
CA ILE A 189 -12.43 -13.44 12.18
C ILE A 189 -12.03 -12.03 11.74
N ALA A 190 -11.91 -11.12 12.69
CA ALA A 190 -11.47 -9.76 12.41
C ALA A 190 -10.05 -9.74 11.84
N GLY A 191 -9.85 -9.01 10.74
CA GLY A 191 -8.56 -8.91 10.06
C GLY A 191 -8.16 -10.15 9.24
N ALA A 192 -9.02 -11.18 9.14
CA ALA A 192 -8.77 -12.29 8.24
C ALA A 192 -8.83 -11.82 6.78
N GLU A 193 -7.80 -12.15 6.02
CA GLU A 193 -7.79 -12.03 4.57
C GLU A 193 -8.61 -13.19 3.96
N GLY A 194 -9.26 -12.93 2.84
CA GLY A 194 -10.03 -13.95 2.13
C GLY A 194 -11.51 -13.61 2.02
N TYR A 195 -12.36 -14.63 2.08
CA TYR A 195 -13.82 -14.55 1.93
C TYR A 195 -14.30 -14.05 0.56
N VAL A 196 -13.42 -13.91 -0.44
CA VAL A 196 -13.78 -13.53 -1.80
C VAL A 196 -13.48 -14.69 -2.74
N PHE A 197 -14.42 -15.02 -3.61
CA PHE A 197 -14.19 -16.04 -4.63
C PHE A 197 -13.20 -15.56 -5.68
N HIS A 198 -12.37 -16.47 -6.16
CA HIS A 198 -11.41 -16.22 -7.20
C HIS A 198 -11.25 -17.48 -8.04
N ASN A 199 -11.51 -17.40 -9.35
CA ASN A 199 -11.48 -18.56 -10.24
C ASN A 199 -12.32 -19.76 -9.72
N GLY A 200 -13.50 -19.51 -9.21
CA GLY A 200 -14.42 -20.54 -8.72
C GLY A 200 -14.13 -21.09 -7.31
N HIS A 201 -13.13 -20.55 -6.62
CA HIS A 201 -12.71 -21.01 -5.31
C HIS A 201 -12.57 -19.85 -4.31
N CYS A 202 -12.82 -20.13 -3.03
CA CYS A 202 -12.65 -19.14 -1.96
C CYS A 202 -11.75 -19.69 -0.84
N VAL A 203 -10.76 -18.89 -0.44
CA VAL A 203 -9.90 -19.19 0.69
C VAL A 203 -10.62 -18.87 1.99
N LEU A 204 -10.62 -19.82 2.92
CA LEU A 204 -11.22 -19.69 4.24
C LEU A 204 -10.19 -19.91 5.34
N HIS A 205 -10.26 -19.06 6.36
CA HIS A 205 -9.42 -19.17 7.54
C HIS A 205 -10.09 -20.01 8.62
N SER A 206 -9.40 -21.03 9.14
CA SER A 206 -9.88 -21.87 10.22
C SER A 206 -9.44 -21.34 11.58
N ASN A 207 -10.41 -21.11 12.49
CA ASN A 207 -10.16 -20.65 13.86
C ASN A 207 -9.29 -21.61 14.70
N HIS A 208 -9.37 -22.92 14.44
CA HIS A 208 -8.80 -23.90 15.35
C HIS A 208 -7.27 -24.03 15.31
N ARG A 209 -6.61 -23.61 14.22
CA ARG A 209 -5.16 -23.80 14.03
C ARG A 209 -4.48 -22.65 13.31
N ASN A 210 -5.15 -21.53 13.13
CA ASN A 210 -4.64 -20.43 12.31
C ASN A 210 -4.17 -20.91 10.91
N LYS A 211 -4.99 -21.79 10.30
CA LYS A 211 -4.69 -22.40 9.01
C LYS A 211 -5.73 -22.01 7.96
N PHE A 212 -5.32 -22.00 6.73
CA PHE A 212 -6.14 -21.71 5.58
C PHE A 212 -6.49 -22.97 4.81
N GLY A 213 -7.66 -23.00 4.26
CA GLY A 213 -8.13 -23.99 3.30
C GLY A 213 -8.92 -23.30 2.20
N MET A 214 -9.50 -24.07 1.31
CA MET A 214 -10.22 -23.55 0.15
C MET A 214 -11.50 -24.35 -0.12
N ILE A 215 -12.58 -23.65 -0.45
CA ILE A 215 -13.85 -24.25 -0.86
C ILE A 215 -14.15 -23.93 -2.34
N ASP A 216 -14.97 -24.77 -2.95
CA ASP A 216 -15.59 -24.51 -4.26
C ASP A 216 -16.90 -23.68 -4.13
N LYS A 217 -17.53 -23.36 -5.26
CA LYS A 217 -18.81 -22.62 -5.32
C LYS A 217 -20.01 -23.38 -4.75
N HIS A 218 -19.86 -24.66 -4.41
CA HIS A 218 -20.87 -25.48 -3.75
C HIS A 218 -20.64 -25.58 -2.24
N GLY A 219 -19.54 -24.99 -1.73
CA GLY A 219 -19.17 -25.04 -0.32
C GLY A 219 -18.39 -26.31 0.08
N ASN A 220 -17.96 -27.12 -0.89
CA ASN A 220 -17.14 -28.29 -0.61
C ASN A 220 -15.67 -27.91 -0.43
N TRP A 221 -15.01 -28.49 0.56
CA TRP A 221 -13.59 -28.31 0.73
C TRP A 221 -12.78 -28.99 -0.37
N VAL A 222 -12.13 -28.18 -1.24
CA VAL A 222 -11.18 -28.65 -2.25
C VAL A 222 -9.76 -28.72 -1.67
N MET A 223 -9.46 -27.88 -0.68
CA MET A 223 -8.24 -27.95 0.13
C MET A 223 -8.64 -27.82 1.60
N LYS A 224 -8.29 -28.81 2.42
CA LYS A 224 -8.54 -28.77 3.86
C LYS A 224 -7.75 -27.63 4.52
N ALA A 225 -8.23 -27.10 5.65
CA ALA A 225 -7.58 -26.02 6.39
C ALA A 225 -6.30 -26.50 7.10
N GLU A 226 -5.24 -26.67 6.34
CA GLU A 226 -3.94 -27.19 6.78
C GLU A 226 -2.76 -26.29 6.37
N TYR A 227 -3.02 -25.25 5.57
CA TYR A 227 -2.01 -24.39 4.97
C TYR A 227 -1.74 -23.18 5.85
N ASP A 228 -0.50 -22.69 5.84
CA ASP A 228 -0.10 -21.47 6.55
C ASP A 228 -0.60 -20.23 5.82
N ARG A 229 -0.68 -20.29 4.51
CA ARG A 229 -1.20 -19.25 3.61
C ARG A 229 -1.64 -19.84 2.28
N ILE A 230 -2.67 -19.24 1.67
CA ILE A 230 -3.08 -19.51 0.29
C ILE A 230 -3.37 -18.15 -0.35
N GLN A 231 -2.69 -17.83 -1.44
CA GLN A 231 -2.84 -16.55 -2.16
C GLN A 231 -3.25 -16.79 -3.60
N PRO A 232 -4.28 -16.07 -4.09
CA PRO A 232 -4.56 -16.03 -5.51
C PRO A 232 -3.50 -15.18 -6.23
N VAL A 233 -3.03 -15.65 -7.38
CA VAL A 233 -2.15 -14.93 -8.28
C VAL A 233 -2.62 -15.20 -9.70
N ASP A 234 -3.37 -14.27 -10.26
CA ASP A 234 -4.02 -14.41 -11.56
C ASP A 234 -4.84 -15.71 -11.68
N THR A 235 -4.44 -16.65 -12.52
CA THR A 235 -5.11 -17.96 -12.70
C THR A 235 -4.49 -19.08 -11.88
N PHE A 236 -3.63 -18.75 -10.93
CA PHE A 236 -2.92 -19.68 -10.04
C PHE A 236 -3.16 -19.38 -8.58
N TRP A 237 -2.71 -20.31 -7.76
CA TRP A 237 -2.65 -20.17 -6.31
C TRP A 237 -1.25 -20.50 -5.82
N ILE A 238 -0.71 -19.69 -4.94
CA ILE A 238 0.50 -20.03 -4.18
C ILE A 238 0.05 -20.47 -2.80
N ALA A 239 0.31 -21.72 -2.44
CA ALA A 239 0.01 -22.25 -1.11
C ALA A 239 1.29 -22.51 -0.34
N SER A 240 1.31 -22.10 0.94
CA SER A 240 2.45 -22.28 1.85
C SER A 240 2.08 -23.26 2.95
N LYS A 241 3.00 -24.19 3.28
CA LYS A 241 2.85 -25.15 4.35
C LYS A 241 4.23 -25.56 4.90
N GLY A 242 4.46 -25.32 6.20
CA GLY A 242 5.71 -25.67 6.87
C GLY A 242 6.95 -25.00 6.26
N GLY A 243 6.87 -23.72 5.88
CA GLY A 243 7.94 -22.96 5.26
C GLY A 243 8.13 -23.21 3.76
N LYS A 244 7.49 -24.21 3.19
CA LYS A 244 7.55 -24.53 1.77
C LYS A 244 6.38 -23.95 1.01
N GLN A 245 6.56 -23.67 -0.28
CA GLN A 245 5.53 -23.16 -1.15
C GLN A 245 5.32 -24.05 -2.37
N CYS A 246 4.10 -24.07 -2.89
CA CYS A 246 3.72 -24.75 -4.12
C CYS A 246 2.86 -23.82 -5.01
N VAL A 247 2.80 -24.13 -6.29
CA VAL A 247 1.91 -23.45 -7.25
C VAL A 247 0.83 -24.42 -7.71
N ILE A 248 -0.41 -23.98 -7.65
CA ILE A 248 -1.60 -24.74 -8.04
C ILE A 248 -2.33 -23.92 -9.11
N SER A 249 -2.75 -24.55 -10.19
CA SER A 249 -3.53 -23.93 -11.25
C SER A 249 -4.99 -23.67 -10.83
N LYS A 250 -5.72 -22.87 -11.59
CA LYS A 250 -7.18 -22.65 -11.38
C LYS A 250 -8.01 -23.93 -11.39
N ASN A 251 -7.54 -25.00 -12.05
CA ASN A 251 -8.21 -26.30 -12.11
C ASN A 251 -7.78 -27.22 -10.96
N MET A 252 -7.16 -26.69 -9.91
CA MET A 252 -6.67 -27.40 -8.73
C MET A 252 -5.60 -28.47 -9.03
N THR A 253 -4.89 -28.32 -10.17
CA THR A 253 -3.73 -29.17 -10.50
C THR A 253 -2.46 -28.55 -9.94
N VAL A 254 -1.64 -29.36 -9.26
CA VAL A 254 -0.34 -28.93 -8.78
C VAL A 254 0.60 -28.75 -9.97
N VAL A 255 1.00 -27.49 -10.21
CA VAL A 255 1.94 -27.11 -11.28
C VAL A 255 3.38 -27.23 -10.80
N LEU A 256 3.65 -26.68 -9.61
CA LEU A 256 4.94 -26.83 -8.94
C LEU A 256 4.71 -27.42 -7.56
N PRO A 257 5.32 -28.58 -7.24
CA PRO A 257 5.17 -29.20 -5.92
C PRO A 257 5.79 -28.35 -4.83
N PHE A 258 5.56 -28.71 -3.55
CA PHE A 258 6.15 -28.00 -2.42
C PHE A 258 7.68 -28.00 -2.47
N ILE A 259 8.26 -26.82 -2.60
CA ILE A 259 9.71 -26.59 -2.54
C ILE A 259 10.05 -25.57 -1.45
N ASP A 260 11.26 -25.64 -0.97
CA ASP A 260 11.80 -24.66 -0.01
C ASP A 260 12.31 -23.43 -0.78
N ALA A 261 11.37 -22.57 -1.13
CA ALA A 261 11.62 -21.37 -1.92
C ALA A 261 10.49 -20.34 -1.71
N VAL A 262 10.78 -19.08 -1.98
CA VAL A 262 9.78 -18.03 -2.15
C VAL A 262 9.39 -18.00 -3.64
N LEU A 263 8.09 -18.05 -3.92
CA LEU A 263 7.57 -18.18 -5.26
C LEU A 263 6.86 -16.91 -5.73
N TRP A 264 7.04 -16.57 -7.00
CA TRP A 264 6.28 -15.55 -7.73
C TRP A 264 5.77 -16.14 -9.03
N VAL A 265 4.54 -15.82 -9.40
CA VAL A 265 3.94 -16.23 -10.68
C VAL A 265 3.65 -14.96 -11.49
N SER A 266 3.97 -15.00 -12.77
CA SER A 266 3.67 -13.95 -13.74
C SER A 266 3.30 -14.58 -15.08
N ASP A 267 2.88 -13.76 -16.04
CA ASP A 267 2.58 -14.22 -17.42
C ASP A 267 3.77 -14.93 -18.08
N ASN A 268 5.01 -14.61 -17.64
CA ASN A 268 6.25 -15.14 -18.19
C ASN A 268 6.74 -16.43 -17.49
N GLY A 269 6.00 -16.96 -16.53
CA GLY A 269 6.35 -18.16 -15.79
C GLY A 269 6.42 -17.99 -14.28
N ILE A 270 7.01 -18.98 -13.61
CA ILE A 270 7.17 -19.04 -12.17
C ILE A 270 8.64 -18.80 -11.83
N SER A 271 8.90 -17.86 -10.95
CA SER A 271 10.23 -17.58 -10.37
C SER A 271 10.28 -18.12 -8.96
N ALA A 272 11.37 -18.77 -8.58
CA ALA A 272 11.58 -19.36 -7.27
C ALA A 272 12.95 -18.93 -6.71
N GLU A 273 12.95 -18.15 -5.63
CA GLU A 273 14.15 -17.88 -4.85
C GLU A 273 14.32 -18.98 -3.82
N MET A 274 15.36 -19.80 -4.02
CA MET A 274 15.70 -20.92 -3.15
C MET A 274 16.34 -20.42 -1.85
N ALA A 275 16.42 -21.28 -0.84
CA ALA A 275 17.05 -20.96 0.44
C ALA A 275 18.55 -20.56 0.33
N ASP A 276 19.23 -20.97 -0.74
CA ASP A 276 20.60 -20.61 -1.08
C ASP A 276 20.68 -19.35 -1.99
N HIS A 277 19.59 -18.58 -2.07
CA HIS A 277 19.43 -17.39 -2.90
C HIS A 277 19.60 -17.62 -4.41
N THR A 278 19.69 -18.86 -4.87
CA THR A 278 19.61 -19.13 -6.32
C THR A 278 18.21 -18.83 -6.82
N LEU A 279 18.11 -18.13 -7.94
CA LEU A 279 16.84 -17.89 -8.62
C LEU A 279 16.65 -18.92 -9.72
N ARG A 280 15.56 -19.70 -9.61
CA ARG A 280 15.14 -20.66 -10.63
C ARG A 280 13.94 -20.13 -11.38
N LYS A 281 13.90 -20.38 -12.67
CA LYS A 281 12.75 -20.05 -13.50
C LYS A 281 12.10 -21.32 -14.03
N TYR A 282 10.77 -21.37 -13.92
CA TYR A 282 9.94 -22.45 -14.47
C TYR A 282 8.95 -21.85 -15.46
N ASP A 283 8.52 -22.62 -16.44
CA ASP A 283 7.36 -22.29 -17.25
C ASP A 283 6.05 -22.44 -16.46
N LEU A 284 4.92 -22.05 -17.07
CA LEU A 284 3.61 -22.18 -16.44
C LEU A 284 3.10 -23.63 -16.36
N GLN A 285 3.86 -24.60 -16.86
CA GLN A 285 3.66 -26.04 -16.75
C GLN A 285 4.51 -26.65 -15.63
N GLY A 286 5.41 -25.86 -15.00
CA GLY A 286 6.28 -26.29 -13.92
C GLY A 286 7.60 -26.92 -14.38
N ASN A 287 7.94 -26.84 -15.68
CA ASN A 287 9.24 -27.31 -16.18
C ASN A 287 10.32 -26.25 -15.92
N ILE A 288 11.51 -26.67 -15.54
CA ILE A 288 12.66 -25.78 -15.34
C ILE A 288 13.09 -25.16 -16.67
N VAL A 289 13.12 -23.84 -16.74
CA VAL A 289 13.60 -23.07 -17.89
C VAL A 289 15.02 -22.61 -17.66
N ASP A 290 15.31 -22.14 -16.43
CA ASP A 290 16.63 -21.64 -16.06
C ASP A 290 16.87 -21.86 -14.56
N THR A 291 18.11 -22.16 -14.18
CA THR A 291 18.52 -22.36 -12.78
C THR A 291 19.40 -21.24 -12.26
N PHE A 292 19.82 -20.31 -13.11
CA PHE A 292 20.75 -19.24 -12.75
C PHE A 292 20.51 -17.99 -13.60
N LEU A 293 20.05 -16.92 -12.99
CA LEU A 293 19.95 -15.62 -13.64
C LEU A 293 21.03 -14.69 -13.08
N ILE A 294 22.05 -14.40 -13.88
CA ILE A 294 23.14 -13.46 -13.54
C ILE A 294 22.78 -12.10 -14.11
N SER A 295 22.74 -11.08 -13.22
CA SER A 295 22.44 -9.69 -13.60
C SER A 295 23.67 -8.95 -14.07
N SER A 296 24.81 -9.15 -13.38
CA SER A 296 26.06 -8.48 -13.69
C SER A 296 27.28 -9.34 -13.35
N VAL A 297 28.40 -9.04 -14.01
CA VAL A 297 29.72 -9.65 -13.72
C VAL A 297 30.75 -8.55 -13.67
N GLU A 298 31.49 -8.47 -12.58
CA GLU A 298 32.46 -7.40 -12.32
C GLU A 298 33.84 -7.96 -11.99
N ASN A 299 34.87 -7.28 -12.51
CA ASN A 299 36.26 -7.52 -12.07
C ASN A 299 36.46 -6.89 -10.68
N MET A 300 37.09 -7.60 -9.78
CA MET A 300 37.44 -7.07 -8.47
C MET A 300 38.87 -6.54 -8.46
N ILE A 301 39.11 -5.51 -7.68
CA ILE A 301 40.43 -4.94 -7.42
C ILE A 301 40.79 -5.17 -5.95
N TYR A 302 42.07 -5.29 -5.66
CA TYR A 302 42.59 -5.40 -4.29
C TYR A 302 43.78 -4.43 -4.13
N GLU A 303 44.01 -3.99 -2.90
CA GLU A 303 45.14 -3.17 -2.52
C GLU A 303 46.38 -4.03 -2.33
N THR A 304 47.55 -3.55 -2.81
CA THR A 304 48.84 -4.19 -2.59
C THR A 304 49.67 -3.39 -1.59
N ASP A 305 50.73 -4.01 -1.04
CA ASP A 305 51.70 -3.32 -0.18
C ASP A 305 52.59 -2.33 -0.97
N GLU A 306 52.48 -2.30 -2.30
CA GLU A 306 53.21 -1.35 -3.14
C GLU A 306 52.56 0.03 -3.01
N LEU A 307 53.39 1.05 -2.72
CA LEU A 307 52.94 2.42 -2.61
C LEU A 307 53.34 3.21 -3.86
N ARG A 308 52.41 4.01 -4.35
CA ARG A 308 52.61 4.91 -5.47
C ARG A 308 52.60 6.35 -4.98
N TYR A 309 53.67 7.05 -5.24
CA TYR A 309 53.75 8.49 -5.03
C TYR A 309 53.27 9.19 -6.31
N LEU A 310 52.21 9.98 -6.19
CA LEU A 310 51.72 10.79 -7.29
C LEU A 310 52.59 12.03 -7.41
N LYS A 311 53.04 12.34 -8.63
CA LYS A 311 53.73 13.60 -8.95
C LYS A 311 52.68 14.59 -9.45
N THR A 312 52.62 15.73 -8.79
CA THR A 312 51.75 16.84 -9.22
C THR A 312 52.65 17.88 -9.91
N SER A 313 52.31 18.19 -11.15
CA SER A 313 53.00 19.26 -11.90
C SER A 313 52.43 20.60 -11.45
N ASN A 314 53.28 21.48 -10.99
CA ASN A 314 52.91 22.84 -10.64
C ASN A 314 53.20 23.77 -11.83
N GLY A 315 52.19 24.50 -12.28
CA GLY A 315 52.26 25.53 -13.31
C GLY A 315 52.24 26.94 -12.70
N ASP A 316 52.82 27.92 -13.42
CA ASP A 316 52.61 29.33 -13.11
C ASP A 316 51.22 29.83 -13.59
N ASP A 317 50.90 31.10 -13.33
CA ASP A 317 49.62 31.71 -13.75
C ASP A 317 49.49 31.78 -15.28
N GLU A 318 50.58 31.55 -16.03
CA GLU A 318 50.63 31.51 -17.51
C GLU A 318 50.53 30.07 -18.05
N GLY A 319 50.47 29.05 -17.15
CA GLY A 319 50.33 27.62 -17.50
C GLY A 319 51.67 26.93 -17.82
N ASN A 320 52.81 27.58 -17.56
CA ASN A 320 54.15 26.98 -17.74
C ASN A 320 54.48 26.07 -16.57
N LEU A 321 55.09 24.91 -16.82
CA LEU A 321 55.54 23.97 -15.81
C LEU A 321 56.65 24.57 -14.97
N ILE A 322 56.43 24.85 -13.67
CA ILE A 322 57.43 25.40 -12.77
C ILE A 322 58.18 24.29 -12.02
N GLY A 323 57.58 23.14 -11.87
CA GLY A 323 58.19 22.01 -11.16
C GLY A 323 57.22 20.86 -10.91
N GLU A 324 57.74 19.77 -10.36
CA GLU A 324 56.98 18.63 -9.91
C GLU A 324 57.14 18.49 -8.40
N THR A 325 56.04 18.28 -7.68
CA THR A 325 56.08 17.90 -6.27
C THR A 325 55.53 16.49 -6.12
N GLU A 326 56.22 15.68 -5.33
CA GLU A 326 55.69 14.36 -4.93
C GLU A 326 54.66 14.53 -3.83
N ASP A 327 53.53 13.81 -3.93
CA ASP A 327 52.56 13.76 -2.86
C ASP A 327 53.18 13.10 -1.62
N LEU A 328 53.07 13.74 -0.46
CA LEU A 328 53.61 13.23 0.80
C LEU A 328 52.84 12.03 1.34
N ASN A 329 51.61 11.79 0.81
CA ASN A 329 50.77 10.68 1.19
C ASN A 329 50.68 9.66 0.02
N PRO A 330 51.51 8.63 0.01
CA PRO A 330 51.44 7.63 -1.03
C PRO A 330 50.14 6.83 -0.96
N SER A 331 49.60 6.56 -2.12
CA SER A 331 48.42 5.72 -2.26
C SER A 331 48.80 4.26 -2.55
N PRO A 332 48.08 3.26 -2.01
CA PRO A 332 48.36 1.87 -2.33
C PRO A 332 48.07 1.60 -3.81
N VAL A 333 48.90 0.75 -4.41
CA VAL A 333 48.70 0.31 -5.79
C VAL A 333 47.58 -0.76 -5.81
N HIS A 334 46.57 -0.52 -6.64
CA HIS A 334 45.50 -1.46 -6.85
C HIS A 334 45.81 -2.39 -8.03
N LYS A 335 45.57 -3.67 -7.85
CA LYS A 335 45.71 -4.68 -8.92
C LYS A 335 44.38 -5.44 -9.09
N THR A 336 44.14 -5.97 -10.29
CA THR A 336 42.97 -6.77 -10.59
C THR A 336 43.12 -8.16 -9.97
N ALA A 337 42.14 -8.60 -9.24
CA ALA A 337 42.04 -9.96 -8.71
C ALA A 337 41.83 -10.98 -9.83
N ARG A 338 42.14 -12.25 -9.57
CA ARG A 338 42.02 -13.33 -10.53
C ARG A 338 40.56 -13.61 -10.89
N CYS A 339 39.71 -13.79 -9.87
CA CYS A 339 38.32 -14.11 -10.08
C CYS A 339 37.44 -12.85 -10.14
N LYS A 340 36.27 -13.00 -10.70
CA LYS A 340 35.23 -11.99 -10.82
C LYS A 340 34.15 -12.24 -9.76
N ARG A 341 33.44 -11.21 -9.34
CA ARG A 341 32.15 -11.39 -8.67
C ARG A 341 31.04 -11.31 -9.71
N TYR A 342 29.99 -12.08 -9.51
CA TYR A 342 28.75 -11.91 -10.25
C TYR A 342 27.62 -11.61 -9.27
N GLU A 343 26.67 -10.82 -9.74
CA GLU A 343 25.42 -10.54 -9.04
C GLU A 343 24.32 -11.38 -9.67
N ALA A 344 23.59 -12.14 -8.87
CA ALA A 344 22.39 -12.83 -9.31
C ALA A 344 21.20 -11.87 -9.38
N ALA A 345 20.15 -12.24 -10.11
CA ALA A 345 18.91 -11.48 -10.17
C ALA A 345 18.20 -11.32 -8.81
N SER A 346 18.58 -12.11 -7.82
CA SER A 346 18.15 -11.98 -6.41
C SER A 346 18.85 -10.84 -5.65
N GLY A 347 19.87 -10.18 -6.25
CA GLY A 347 20.68 -9.16 -5.58
C GLY A 347 21.81 -9.69 -4.70
N TRP A 348 22.04 -11.02 -4.73
CA TRP A 348 23.12 -11.68 -3.99
C TRP A 348 24.30 -11.98 -4.90
N TYR A 349 25.50 -12.07 -4.32
CA TYR A 349 26.76 -12.20 -5.02
C TYR A 349 27.34 -13.61 -4.91
N GLY A 350 27.99 -14.04 -5.98
CA GLY A 350 28.79 -15.26 -6.03
C GLY A 350 30.15 -15.02 -6.72
N LEU A 351 31.05 -15.97 -6.54
CA LEU A 351 32.38 -15.95 -7.14
C LEU A 351 32.37 -16.68 -8.49
N MET A 352 33.04 -16.08 -9.47
CA MET A 352 33.17 -16.60 -10.83
C MET A 352 34.64 -16.63 -11.24
N SER A 353 35.06 -17.69 -11.92
CA SER A 353 36.43 -17.78 -12.48
C SER A 353 36.67 -16.81 -13.64
N PRO A 354 37.92 -16.54 -14.04
CA PRO A 354 38.22 -15.65 -15.16
C PRO A 354 37.56 -16.04 -16.47
N ASP A 355 37.40 -17.33 -16.71
CA ASP A 355 36.80 -17.95 -17.89
C ASP A 355 35.25 -18.01 -17.83
N GLY A 356 34.62 -17.46 -16.78
CA GLY A 356 33.17 -17.33 -16.67
C GLY A 356 32.47 -18.53 -16.02
N LYS A 357 33.23 -19.46 -15.41
CA LYS A 357 32.63 -20.57 -14.67
C LYS A 357 32.22 -20.11 -13.26
N VAL A 358 30.99 -20.39 -12.86
CA VAL A 358 30.50 -20.17 -11.51
C VAL A 358 31.23 -21.07 -10.53
N LEU A 359 31.82 -20.49 -9.48
CA LEU A 359 32.59 -21.17 -8.44
C LEU A 359 31.77 -21.35 -7.17
N THR A 360 30.90 -20.38 -6.84
CA THR A 360 30.00 -20.47 -5.69
C THR A 360 28.59 -20.05 -6.09
N ASN A 361 27.60 -20.53 -5.38
CA ASN A 361 26.25 -19.99 -5.46
C ASN A 361 26.20 -18.54 -4.97
N PRO A 362 25.18 -17.74 -5.31
CA PRO A 362 25.04 -16.35 -4.89
C PRO A 362 24.56 -16.26 -3.43
N ASN A 363 25.41 -16.68 -2.50
CA ASN A 363 25.10 -16.79 -1.07
C ASN A 363 25.58 -15.60 -0.25
N TYR A 364 26.25 -14.64 -0.88
CA TYR A 364 26.94 -13.55 -0.19
C TYR A 364 26.26 -12.22 -0.42
N SER A 365 26.18 -11.42 0.64
CA SER A 365 25.69 -10.03 0.55
C SER A 365 26.70 -9.09 -0.13
N ASP A 366 27.99 -9.46 -0.12
CA ASP A 366 29.08 -8.76 -0.81
C ASP A 366 30.32 -9.67 -0.93
N ILE A 367 31.14 -9.46 -1.94
CA ILE A 367 32.44 -10.12 -2.12
C ILE A 367 33.49 -9.07 -2.42
N ILE A 368 34.55 -9.04 -1.64
CA ILE A 368 35.70 -8.10 -1.78
C ILE A 368 36.98 -8.90 -1.98
N ALA A 369 37.76 -8.55 -2.99
CA ALA A 369 39.09 -9.12 -3.15
C ALA A 369 40.04 -8.51 -2.10
N ILE A 370 40.68 -9.35 -1.30
CA ILE A 370 41.71 -8.97 -0.31
C ILE A 370 43.10 -9.40 -0.73
N GLY A 371 43.24 -9.96 -1.93
CA GLY A 371 44.49 -10.39 -2.56
C GLY A 371 44.23 -10.90 -3.97
N TYR A 372 45.28 -11.31 -4.68
CA TYR A 372 45.17 -11.79 -6.05
C TYR A 372 44.19 -12.96 -6.21
N ASP A 373 44.21 -13.89 -5.24
CA ASP A 373 43.42 -15.13 -5.27
C ASP A 373 42.72 -15.40 -3.90
N LEU A 374 42.44 -14.33 -3.17
CA LEU A 374 41.74 -14.37 -1.87
C LEU A 374 40.59 -13.37 -1.84
N TYR A 375 39.43 -13.84 -1.37
CA TYR A 375 38.16 -13.11 -1.42
C TYR A 375 37.45 -13.18 -0.07
N LEU A 376 37.17 -12.04 0.50
CA LEU A 376 36.30 -11.92 1.69
C LEU A 376 34.83 -11.91 1.23
N CYS A 377 34.12 -12.97 1.55
CA CYS A 377 32.71 -13.16 1.22
C CYS A 377 31.86 -12.91 2.46
N LYS A 378 31.02 -11.89 2.43
CA LYS A 378 30.21 -11.42 3.57
C LYS A 378 28.81 -12.05 3.56
N ASN A 379 28.36 -12.55 4.73
CA ASN A 379 26.99 -13.02 4.98
C ASN A 379 26.30 -12.01 5.91
N GLY A 380 25.73 -10.92 5.34
CA GLY A 380 25.18 -9.82 6.15
C GLY A 380 26.27 -8.97 6.81
N SER A 381 25.95 -8.31 7.94
CA SER A 381 26.83 -7.31 8.57
C SER A 381 27.85 -7.86 9.56
N MET A 382 27.74 -9.09 10.00
CA MET A 382 28.52 -9.63 11.14
C MET A 382 29.22 -10.97 10.89
N SER A 383 29.07 -11.59 9.73
CA SER A 383 29.71 -12.87 9.44
C SER A 383 30.24 -12.93 8.02
N GLY A 384 31.32 -13.63 7.82
CA GLY A 384 31.90 -13.83 6.51
C GLY A 384 32.90 -14.98 6.53
N GLU A 385 33.31 -15.37 5.35
CA GLU A 385 34.38 -16.36 5.16
C GLU A 385 35.37 -15.88 4.10
N VAL A 386 36.57 -16.40 4.14
CA VAL A 386 37.59 -16.12 3.13
C VAL A 386 37.69 -17.32 2.20
N LEU A 387 37.45 -17.06 0.91
CA LEU A 387 37.56 -18.08 -0.15
C LEU A 387 38.85 -17.86 -0.97
N ASN A 388 39.38 -18.95 -1.49
CA ASN A 388 40.39 -18.90 -2.54
C ASN A 388 39.78 -18.84 -3.95
N GLY A 389 40.56 -18.66 -4.99
CA GLY A 389 40.11 -18.61 -6.38
C GLY A 389 39.61 -19.94 -6.95
N LYS A 390 39.41 -20.97 -6.13
CA LYS A 390 38.69 -22.20 -6.46
C LYS A 390 37.31 -22.23 -5.78
N GLY A 391 36.95 -21.18 -5.03
CA GLY A 391 35.70 -21.13 -4.27
C GLY A 391 35.73 -21.99 -2.98
N LEU A 392 36.94 -22.35 -2.50
CA LEU A 392 37.09 -23.14 -1.28
C LEU A 392 37.40 -22.24 -0.07
N SER A 393 36.74 -22.51 1.04
CA SER A 393 36.94 -21.75 2.29
C SER A 393 38.36 -21.94 2.83
N CYS A 394 39.04 -20.87 3.14
CA CYS A 394 40.35 -20.82 3.78
C CYS A 394 40.24 -20.64 5.28
N CYS A 395 39.28 -19.83 5.76
CA CYS A 395 38.96 -19.63 7.17
C CYS A 395 37.59 -18.99 7.33
N GLN A 396 36.92 -19.29 8.44
CA GLN A 396 35.72 -18.57 8.84
C GLN A 396 36.13 -17.42 9.76
N SER A 397 35.74 -16.20 9.44
CA SER A 397 35.94 -15.02 10.30
C SER A 397 34.61 -14.61 10.93
N SER A 398 34.57 -14.48 12.24
CA SER A 398 33.59 -13.62 12.92
C SER A 398 34.16 -12.20 12.88
N ILE A 399 33.49 -11.32 12.15
CA ILE A 399 33.85 -9.90 12.06
C ILE A 399 33.15 -9.15 13.17
#